data_21601855bdb21ae9477ae1710e267e7c
#
_entry.id   21601855bdb21ae9477ae1710e267e7c
#
_cell.length_a   1.000
_cell.length_b   1.000
_cell.length_c   1.000
_cell.angle_alpha   90.00
_cell.angle_beta   90.00
_cell.angle_gamma   90.00
#
_symmetry.space_group_name_H-M   'P 1'
#
loop_
_entity.id
_entity.type
_entity.pdbx_description
1 polymer ?
#
loop_
_entity_poly.entity_id
_entity_poly.type
_entity_poly.pdbx_seq_one_letter_code
_entity_poly.pdbx_strand_id
1 'polypeptide(L)'
;LNQIQGIRNYYKFNETDIVPYDINGKKTAVAVTAREITKENLSDSADTYINRKLRYTHGFGIAMNTINSVTEQGQPELLIKDIPPKSADGIQTIKQPRIYYGELTDDYVIVGNKKYKELDYSEGQEDIEFSYDGSGGLRLGFFNRVMLAARYGDIRLLISDLVSSDSRILINRNITERLKVAAPFLSYDADPYIVIDSDGTLKWVVDAY
;
A
#
# COMPACT_ATOMS: atom_id res chain seq x y z
N LEU A 1 -2.97 16.79 -5.83
CA LEU A 1 -3.11 15.43 -6.40
C LEU A 1 -4.54 14.89 -6.22
N ASN A 2 -5.10 14.90 -5.01
CA ASN A 2 -6.47 14.43 -4.75
C ASN A 2 -7.55 15.09 -5.61
N GLN A 3 -7.36 16.34 -6.00
CA GLN A 3 -8.30 17.08 -6.87
C GLN A 3 -8.13 16.74 -8.35
N ILE A 4 -6.95 16.33 -8.76
CA ILE A 4 -6.59 16.04 -10.15
C ILE A 4 -6.87 14.57 -10.50
N GLN A 5 -6.67 13.67 -9.52
CA GLN A 5 -6.95 12.26 -9.66
C GLN A 5 -8.14 11.90 -8.76
N GLY A 6 -9.29 11.59 -9.36
CA GLY A 6 -10.46 11.12 -8.63
C GLY A 6 -10.18 9.79 -7.94
N ILE A 7 -9.65 9.85 -6.72
CA ILE A 7 -9.43 8.66 -5.90
C ILE A 7 -10.69 8.31 -5.11
N ARG A 8 -10.91 7.02 -4.89
CA ARG A 8 -12.01 6.53 -4.07
C ARG A 8 -11.74 6.84 -2.60
N ASN A 9 -12.78 6.95 -1.79
CA ASN A 9 -12.69 7.32 -0.36
C ASN A 9 -11.82 6.40 0.49
N TYR A 10 -11.60 5.15 0.05
CA TYR A 10 -10.75 4.19 0.73
C TYR A 10 -9.25 4.34 0.40
N TYR A 11 -8.88 5.22 -0.53
CA TYR A 11 -7.48 5.56 -0.80
C TYR A 11 -7.14 6.95 -0.26
N LYS A 12 -5.91 7.08 0.21
CA LYS A 12 -5.33 8.35 0.61
C LYS A 12 -3.88 8.39 0.12
N PHE A 13 -3.45 9.54 -0.36
CA PHE A 13 -2.03 9.78 -0.59
C PHE A 13 -1.34 9.98 0.76
N ASN A 14 -0.18 9.33 0.93
CA ASN A 14 0.70 9.62 2.05
C ASN A 14 1.38 10.98 1.88
N GLU A 15 2.40 11.26 2.66
CA GLU A 15 3.27 12.41 2.47
C GLU A 15 3.89 12.39 1.06
N THR A 16 4.25 13.56 0.54
CA THR A 16 4.80 13.70 -0.80
C THR A 16 6.30 13.98 -0.69
N ASP A 17 7.11 13.08 -1.19
CA ASP A 17 8.56 13.13 -1.14
C ASP A 17 9.13 13.70 -2.42
N ILE A 18 10.26 14.39 -2.30
CA ILE A 18 11.03 14.88 -3.45
C ILE A 18 12.27 14.01 -3.61
N VAL A 19 12.30 13.22 -4.66
CA VAL A 19 13.38 12.28 -4.93
C VAL A 19 13.99 12.50 -6.32
N PRO A 20 15.30 12.25 -6.51
CA PRO A 20 15.93 12.33 -7.83
C PRO A 20 15.67 11.04 -8.62
N TYR A 21 15.14 11.19 -9.83
CA TYR A 21 14.99 10.11 -10.80
C TYR A 21 15.82 10.37 -12.04
N ASP A 22 16.32 9.30 -12.66
CA ASP A 22 16.92 9.37 -13.98
C ASP A 22 15.82 9.20 -15.04
N ILE A 23 15.55 10.26 -15.78
CA ILE A 23 14.55 10.27 -16.84
C ILE A 23 15.28 10.52 -18.14
N ASN A 24 15.40 9.52 -19.01
CA ASN A 24 16.09 9.57 -20.29
C ASN A 24 17.55 10.06 -20.16
N GLY A 25 18.28 9.60 -19.14
CA GLY A 25 19.67 9.98 -18.88
C GLY A 25 19.86 11.35 -18.20
N LYS A 26 18.77 12.01 -17.80
CA LYS A 26 18.82 13.28 -17.08
C LYS A 26 18.28 13.11 -15.65
N LYS A 27 19.09 13.46 -14.65
CA LYS A 27 18.63 13.52 -13.26
C LYS A 27 17.61 14.64 -13.11
N THR A 28 16.41 14.27 -12.72
CA THR A 28 15.26 15.16 -12.55
C THR A 28 14.66 14.95 -11.15
N ALA A 29 14.44 16.05 -10.44
CA ALA A 29 13.73 15.97 -9.18
C ALA A 29 12.22 15.79 -9.43
N VAL A 30 11.64 14.81 -8.79
CA VAL A 30 10.22 14.47 -8.91
C VAL A 30 9.57 14.45 -7.53
N ALA A 31 8.32 14.83 -7.49
CA ALA A 31 7.47 14.61 -6.33
C ALA A 31 6.77 13.26 -6.49
N VAL A 32 6.88 12.40 -5.49
CA VAL A 32 6.29 11.06 -5.46
C VAL A 32 5.45 10.88 -4.21
N THR A 33 4.33 10.18 -4.33
CA THR A 33 3.48 9.85 -3.18
C THR A 33 2.83 8.49 -3.40
N ALA A 34 2.76 7.69 -2.35
CA ALA A 34 2.08 6.40 -2.36
C ALA A 34 0.56 6.59 -2.22
N ARG A 35 -0.19 5.74 -2.90
CA ARG A 35 -1.63 5.65 -2.74
C ARG A 35 -1.94 4.50 -1.79
N GLU A 36 -2.04 4.85 -0.50
CA GLU A 36 -2.28 3.88 0.56
C GLU A 36 -3.77 3.66 0.83
N ILE A 37 -4.10 2.53 1.44
CA ILE A 37 -5.45 2.25 1.89
C ILE A 37 -5.71 2.98 3.21
N THR A 38 -6.86 3.64 3.31
CA THR A 38 -7.35 4.22 4.56
C THR A 38 -8.73 3.64 4.90
N LYS A 39 -8.94 3.36 6.17
CA LYS A 39 -10.21 2.83 6.68
C LYS A 39 -11.02 3.88 7.42
N GLU A 40 -10.45 5.08 7.60
CA GLU A 40 -11.08 6.18 8.33
C GLU A 40 -12.25 6.78 7.56
N ASN A 41 -12.20 6.74 6.23
CA ASN A 41 -13.20 7.33 5.34
C ASN A 41 -14.22 6.30 4.80
N LEU A 42 -14.25 5.09 5.35
CA LEU A 42 -15.26 4.12 4.98
C LEU A 42 -16.63 4.57 5.49
N SER A 43 -17.67 4.41 4.68
CA SER A 43 -19.04 4.61 5.13
C SER A 43 -19.42 3.57 6.18
N ASP A 44 -20.37 3.87 7.05
CA ASP A 44 -20.84 2.95 8.10
C ASP A 44 -21.24 1.58 7.55
N SER A 45 -21.84 1.54 6.36
CA SER A 45 -22.21 0.30 5.68
C SER A 45 -21.01 -0.49 5.14
N ALA A 46 -19.91 0.18 4.81
CA ALA A 46 -18.67 -0.42 4.34
C ALA A 46 -17.70 -0.73 5.48
N ASP A 47 -17.89 -0.18 6.66
CA ASP A 47 -17.02 -0.36 7.82
C ASP A 47 -17.31 -1.68 8.56
N THR A 48 -17.08 -2.79 7.86
CA THR A 48 -17.25 -4.14 8.39
C THR A 48 -15.91 -4.81 8.67
N TYR A 49 -15.91 -5.82 9.54
CA TYR A 49 -14.70 -6.62 9.79
C TYR A 49 -14.12 -7.22 8.50
N ILE A 50 -14.98 -7.75 7.63
CA ILE A 50 -14.56 -8.34 6.34
C ILE A 50 -13.87 -7.30 5.49
N ASN A 51 -14.44 -6.13 5.35
CA ASN A 51 -13.84 -5.06 4.55
C ASN A 51 -12.53 -4.59 5.16
N ARG A 52 -12.49 -4.35 6.47
CA ARG A 52 -11.27 -3.88 7.16
C ARG A 52 -10.12 -4.89 7.15
N LYS A 53 -10.41 -6.18 7.27
CA LYS A 53 -9.38 -7.21 7.50
C LYS A 53 -9.08 -8.09 6.30
N LEU A 54 -10.03 -8.27 5.38
CA LEU A 54 -9.90 -9.21 4.28
C LEU A 54 -10.02 -8.57 2.88
N ARG A 55 -10.72 -7.43 2.75
CA ARG A 55 -10.98 -6.84 1.45
C ARG A 55 -10.11 -5.62 1.17
N TYR A 56 -10.11 -4.62 2.05
CA TYR A 56 -9.27 -3.41 1.92
C TYR A 56 -7.91 -3.64 2.58
N THR A 57 -7.09 -4.49 1.97
CA THR A 57 -5.85 -5.00 2.57
C THR A 57 -4.61 -4.22 2.16
N HIS A 58 -4.63 -3.52 1.02
CA HIS A 58 -3.47 -2.85 0.44
C HIS A 58 -3.84 -1.57 -0.29
N GLY A 59 -2.88 -0.66 -0.37
CA GLY A 59 -2.92 0.48 -1.28
C GLY A 59 -2.56 0.07 -2.70
N PHE A 60 -2.67 1.00 -3.68
CA PHE A 60 -2.49 0.65 -5.09
C PHE A 60 -1.80 1.74 -5.90
N GLY A 61 -0.52 1.53 -6.17
CA GLY A 61 0.30 2.39 -7.00
C GLY A 61 0.72 3.68 -6.33
N ILE A 62 1.37 4.51 -7.10
CA ILE A 62 1.88 5.83 -6.71
C ILE A 62 1.37 6.88 -7.68
N ALA A 63 1.48 8.14 -7.31
CA ALA A 63 1.45 9.26 -8.23
C ALA A 63 2.82 9.94 -8.24
N MET A 64 3.26 10.38 -9.40
CA MET A 64 4.54 11.06 -9.59
C MET A 64 4.39 12.23 -10.55
N ASN A 65 5.02 13.36 -10.24
CA ASN A 65 5.10 14.51 -11.13
C ASN A 65 6.47 15.17 -11.06
N THR A 66 6.83 15.91 -12.10
CA THR A 66 7.99 16.79 -12.04
C THR A 66 7.72 17.98 -11.13
N ILE A 67 8.75 18.49 -10.46
CA ILE A 67 8.60 19.68 -9.58
C ILE A 67 8.82 21.01 -10.32
N ASN A 68 9.39 20.96 -11.51
CA ASN A 68 9.86 22.11 -12.26
C ASN A 68 9.19 22.30 -13.63
N SER A 69 8.18 21.50 -13.95
CA SER A 69 7.37 21.66 -15.16
C SER A 69 5.89 21.61 -14.84
N VAL A 70 5.15 22.39 -15.61
CA VAL A 70 3.69 22.46 -15.53
C VAL A 70 3.09 22.36 -16.92
N THR A 71 1.87 21.89 -17.01
CA THR A 71 1.09 21.88 -18.25
C THR A 71 0.73 23.31 -18.66
N GLU A 72 0.21 23.48 -19.88
CA GLU A 72 -0.30 24.78 -20.38
C GLU A 72 -1.38 25.38 -19.47
N GLN A 73 -2.10 24.54 -18.71
CA GLN A 73 -3.11 24.94 -17.73
C GLN A 73 -2.52 25.23 -16.34
N GLY A 74 -1.22 25.22 -16.18
CA GLY A 74 -0.53 25.47 -14.89
C GLY A 74 -0.62 24.33 -13.89
N GLN A 75 -1.02 23.14 -14.31
CA GLN A 75 -1.07 21.96 -13.43
C GLN A 75 0.27 21.19 -13.47
N PRO A 76 0.64 20.46 -12.41
CA PRO A 76 1.81 19.59 -12.43
C PRO A 76 1.77 18.57 -13.57
N GLU A 77 2.88 18.41 -14.28
CA GLU A 77 3.02 17.38 -15.31
C GLU A 77 3.18 16.01 -14.65
N LEU A 78 2.15 15.17 -14.80
CA LEU A 78 2.12 13.85 -14.18
C LEU A 78 2.93 12.84 -14.97
N LEU A 79 3.94 12.26 -14.32
CA LEU A 79 4.78 11.19 -14.85
C LEU A 79 4.18 9.80 -14.59
N ILE A 80 3.50 9.64 -13.46
CA ILE A 80 2.71 8.45 -13.13
C ILE A 80 1.35 8.90 -12.63
N LYS A 81 0.31 8.34 -13.24
CA LYS A 81 -1.09 8.70 -12.97
C LYS A 81 -2.00 7.49 -13.10
N ASP A 82 -3.28 7.69 -12.85
CA ASP A 82 -4.39 6.73 -13.01
C ASP A 82 -4.36 5.53 -12.03
N ILE A 83 -5.41 4.76 -12.06
CA ILE A 83 -5.57 3.46 -11.41
C ILE A 83 -6.20 2.52 -12.46
N PRO A 84 -5.47 1.49 -12.90
CA PRO A 84 -4.08 1.13 -12.54
C PRO A 84 -3.05 2.18 -12.99
N PRO A 85 -1.88 2.24 -12.31
CA PRO A 85 -0.87 3.27 -12.58
C PRO A 85 -0.30 3.14 -13.99
N LYS A 86 -0.26 4.27 -14.70
CA LYS A 86 0.33 4.42 -16.03
C LYS A 86 1.56 5.33 -15.96
N SER A 87 2.68 4.84 -16.43
CA SER A 87 3.93 5.59 -16.50
C SER A 87 4.06 6.32 -17.84
N ALA A 88 4.57 7.56 -17.79
CA ALA A 88 4.97 8.29 -18.97
C ALA A 88 6.24 7.69 -19.62
N ASP A 89 6.55 8.10 -20.85
CA ASP A 89 7.76 7.67 -21.54
C ASP A 89 9.02 8.02 -20.75
N GLY A 90 9.95 7.07 -20.68
CA GLY A 90 11.18 7.21 -19.91
C GLY A 90 11.06 6.91 -18.42
N ILE A 91 9.87 6.61 -17.93
CA ILE A 91 9.64 6.19 -16.54
C ILE A 91 9.41 4.68 -16.48
N GLN A 92 10.05 4.03 -15.52
CA GLN A 92 9.90 2.60 -15.27
C GLN A 92 8.43 2.23 -15.04
N THR A 93 7.93 1.23 -15.75
CA THR A 93 6.57 0.72 -15.56
C THR A 93 6.46 -0.04 -14.25
N ILE A 94 5.41 0.24 -13.49
CA ILE A 94 5.11 -0.46 -12.24
C ILE A 94 4.46 -1.80 -12.57
N LYS A 95 5.15 -2.91 -12.23
CA LYS A 95 4.65 -4.27 -12.42
C LYS A 95 3.88 -4.80 -11.22
N GLN A 96 4.25 -4.36 -10.02
CA GLN A 96 3.59 -4.73 -8.77
C GLN A 96 3.14 -3.48 -8.01
N PRO A 97 1.91 -3.02 -8.26
CA PRO A 97 1.41 -1.76 -7.70
C PRO A 97 0.85 -1.89 -6.28
N ARG A 98 0.69 -3.10 -5.73
CA ARG A 98 0.04 -3.32 -4.43
C ARG A 98 0.96 -2.95 -3.27
N ILE A 99 0.46 -2.10 -2.37
CA ILE A 99 1.20 -1.56 -1.23
C ILE A 99 0.57 -2.11 0.06
N TYR A 100 1.15 -3.18 0.59
CA TYR A 100 0.68 -3.83 1.82
C TYR A 100 1.26 -3.21 3.09
N TYR A 101 2.38 -2.54 2.98
CA TYR A 101 3.10 -1.87 4.06
C TYR A 101 3.29 -0.41 3.68
N GLY A 102 3.08 0.50 4.60
CA GLY A 102 3.15 1.93 4.31
C GLY A 102 3.21 2.78 5.57
N GLU A 103 3.07 4.07 5.43
CA GLU A 103 3.09 5.02 6.53
C GLU A 103 1.73 5.15 7.23
N LEU A 104 0.64 5.03 6.47
CA LEU A 104 -0.72 5.17 6.97
C LEU A 104 -1.33 3.86 7.47
N THR A 105 -0.63 2.75 7.28
CA THR A 105 -1.12 1.40 7.63
C THR A 105 -0.62 0.98 9.00
N ASP A 106 -1.48 0.88 9.98
CA ASP A 106 -1.18 0.47 11.36
C ASP A 106 -1.83 -0.85 11.79
N ASP A 107 -2.86 -1.28 11.09
CA ASP A 107 -3.71 -2.41 11.46
C ASP A 107 -3.28 -3.71 10.74
N TYR A 108 -3.53 -4.86 11.37
CA TYR A 108 -3.29 -6.13 10.68
C TYR A 108 -4.34 -6.40 9.60
N VAL A 109 -3.96 -7.17 8.59
CA VAL A 109 -4.88 -7.69 7.55
C VAL A 109 -4.62 -9.16 7.31
N ILE A 110 -5.66 -9.83 6.80
CA ILE A 110 -5.64 -11.25 6.45
C ILE A 110 -5.71 -11.35 4.93
N VAL A 111 -4.71 -11.99 4.34
CA VAL A 111 -4.54 -12.10 2.89
C VAL A 111 -4.55 -13.57 2.45
N GLY A 112 -4.73 -13.82 1.16
CA GLY A 112 -4.76 -15.16 0.59
C GLY A 112 -5.96 -15.98 1.06
N ASN A 113 -7.09 -15.33 1.32
CA ASN A 113 -8.32 -16.00 1.70
C ASN A 113 -9.03 -16.56 0.46
N LYS A 114 -9.50 -17.82 0.52
CA LYS A 114 -10.17 -18.47 -0.61
C LYS A 114 -11.61 -17.96 -0.82
N LYS A 115 -12.25 -17.47 0.22
CA LYS A 115 -13.65 -17.03 0.21
C LYS A 115 -13.80 -15.55 -0.10
N TYR A 116 -12.87 -14.72 0.40
CA TYR A 116 -12.88 -13.28 0.24
C TYR A 116 -11.63 -12.85 -0.49
N LYS A 117 -11.82 -12.30 -1.67
CA LYS A 117 -10.75 -11.70 -2.45
C LYS A 117 -10.48 -10.27 -2.00
N GLU A 118 -9.27 -9.84 -2.19
CA GLU A 118 -8.82 -8.50 -1.89
C GLU A 118 -9.26 -7.55 -3.00
N LEU A 119 -9.54 -6.30 -2.67
CA LEU A 119 -9.87 -5.28 -3.64
C LEU A 119 -8.58 -4.62 -4.14
N ASP A 120 -8.33 -4.70 -5.44
CA ASP A 120 -7.29 -3.92 -6.10
C ASP A 120 -7.76 -2.48 -6.33
N TYR A 121 -8.81 -2.32 -7.11
CA TYR A 121 -9.43 -1.03 -7.41
C TYR A 121 -10.83 -1.22 -7.98
N SER A 122 -11.58 -0.12 -8.11
CA SER A 122 -12.87 -0.15 -8.77
C SER A 122 -12.78 0.56 -10.12
N GLU A 123 -13.27 -0.08 -11.16
CA GLU A 123 -13.40 0.47 -12.51
C GLU A 123 -14.88 0.70 -12.83
N GLY A 124 -15.30 1.95 -12.83
CA GLY A 124 -16.71 2.28 -12.93
C GLY A 124 -17.53 1.75 -11.74
N GLN A 125 -18.39 0.76 -11.98
CA GLN A 125 -19.19 0.07 -10.95
C GLN A 125 -18.67 -1.33 -10.61
N GLU A 126 -17.63 -1.79 -11.29
CA GLU A 126 -17.04 -3.12 -11.07
C GLU A 126 -15.82 -3.02 -10.17
N ASP A 127 -15.69 -3.96 -9.24
CA ASP A 127 -14.54 -4.12 -8.38
C ASP A 127 -13.56 -5.13 -8.98
N ILE A 128 -12.35 -4.70 -9.24
CA ILE A 128 -11.27 -5.58 -9.67
C ILE A 128 -10.64 -6.21 -8.43
N GLU A 129 -10.70 -7.52 -8.37
CA GLU A 129 -10.31 -8.30 -7.21
C GLU A 129 -9.01 -9.08 -7.45
N PHE A 130 -8.28 -9.28 -6.37
CA PHE A 130 -7.02 -10.00 -6.35
C PHE A 130 -7.01 -11.08 -5.24
N SER A 131 -6.23 -12.11 -5.45
CA SER A 131 -5.91 -13.10 -4.42
C SER A 131 -4.41 -13.07 -4.15
N TYR A 132 -4.02 -12.77 -2.93
CA TYR A 132 -2.61 -12.68 -2.53
C TYR A 132 -1.83 -13.95 -2.89
N ASP A 133 -0.78 -13.78 -3.65
CA ASP A 133 0.14 -14.82 -4.12
C ASP A 133 1.54 -14.74 -3.51
N GLY A 134 1.76 -13.75 -2.64
CA GLY A 134 3.04 -13.52 -1.97
C GLY A 134 3.36 -14.55 -0.89
N SER A 135 4.64 -14.61 -0.54
CA SER A 135 5.15 -15.48 0.53
C SER A 135 5.21 -14.79 1.90
N GLY A 136 5.00 -13.48 1.96
CA GLY A 136 5.06 -12.67 3.18
C GLY A 136 3.94 -12.98 4.19
N GLY A 137 4.15 -12.56 5.44
CA GLY A 137 3.21 -12.75 6.53
C GLY A 137 3.28 -14.12 7.19
N LEU A 138 2.57 -14.26 8.31
CA LEU A 138 2.50 -15.49 9.09
C LEU A 138 1.30 -16.32 8.63
N ARG A 139 1.50 -17.63 8.42
CA ARG A 139 0.39 -18.55 8.13
C ARG A 139 -0.52 -18.68 9.36
N LEU A 140 -1.83 -18.68 9.12
CA LEU A 140 -2.85 -18.75 10.17
C LEU A 140 -3.18 -20.20 10.56
N GLY A 141 -2.14 -21.02 10.83
CA GLY A 141 -2.30 -22.30 11.52
C GLY A 141 -2.81 -22.13 12.95
N PHE A 142 -3.30 -23.22 13.56
CA PHE A 142 -3.98 -23.18 14.87
C PHE A 142 -3.20 -22.39 15.94
N PHE A 143 -1.94 -22.70 16.19
CA PHE A 143 -1.14 -22.02 17.22
C PHE A 143 -0.96 -20.52 16.92
N ASN A 144 -0.70 -20.15 15.68
CA ASN A 144 -0.58 -18.74 15.31
C ASN A 144 -1.90 -17.99 15.53
N ARG A 145 -3.04 -18.63 15.24
CA ARG A 145 -4.36 -18.04 15.49
C ARG A 145 -4.58 -17.78 16.96
N VAL A 146 -4.24 -18.72 17.83
CA VAL A 146 -4.34 -18.56 19.30
C VAL A 146 -3.48 -17.39 19.78
N MET A 147 -2.20 -17.38 19.41
CA MET A 147 -1.27 -16.32 19.82
C MET A 147 -1.72 -14.93 19.30
N LEU A 148 -2.15 -14.85 18.06
CA LEU A 148 -2.57 -13.59 17.44
C LEU A 148 -3.91 -13.10 17.98
N ALA A 149 -4.84 -14.02 18.26
CA ALA A 149 -6.11 -13.67 18.93
C ALA A 149 -5.86 -13.08 20.32
N ALA A 150 -4.95 -13.65 21.10
CA ALA A 150 -4.55 -13.12 22.40
C ALA A 150 -3.83 -11.76 22.25
N ARG A 151 -2.91 -11.62 21.28
CA ARG A 151 -2.15 -10.39 21.04
C ARG A 151 -3.04 -9.21 20.65
N TYR A 152 -4.03 -9.44 19.78
CA TYR A 152 -4.90 -8.38 19.25
C TYR A 152 -6.25 -8.28 19.95
N GLY A 153 -6.53 -9.16 20.92
CA GLY A 153 -7.84 -9.22 21.59
C GLY A 153 -8.98 -9.58 20.64
N ASP A 154 -8.69 -10.24 19.52
CA ASP A 154 -9.66 -10.54 18.47
C ASP A 154 -9.99 -12.03 18.39
N ILE A 155 -11.05 -12.42 19.09
CA ILE A 155 -11.54 -13.80 19.13
C ILE A 155 -11.93 -14.34 17.75
N ARG A 156 -12.27 -13.46 16.77
CA ARG A 156 -12.65 -13.85 15.41
C ARG A 156 -11.53 -14.55 14.67
N LEU A 157 -10.28 -14.31 15.04
CA LEU A 157 -9.13 -15.06 14.52
C LEU A 157 -9.19 -16.55 14.88
N LEU A 158 -9.86 -16.94 15.97
CA LEU A 158 -10.00 -18.32 16.41
C LEU A 158 -11.24 -19.00 15.86
N ILE A 159 -12.40 -18.35 16.01
CA ILE A 159 -13.72 -18.99 15.84
C ILE A 159 -14.34 -18.71 14.47
N SER A 160 -13.77 -17.84 13.68
CA SER A 160 -14.36 -17.41 12.42
C SER A 160 -14.03 -18.37 11.26
N ASP A 161 -15.03 -18.74 10.50
CA ASP A 161 -14.89 -19.42 9.19
C ASP A 161 -14.29 -18.48 8.12
N LEU A 162 -14.09 -17.21 8.48
CA LEU A 162 -13.44 -16.21 7.61
C LEU A 162 -11.94 -16.44 7.45
N VAL A 163 -11.34 -17.26 8.32
CA VAL A 163 -9.90 -17.49 8.37
C VAL A 163 -9.60 -18.96 8.10
N SER A 164 -8.87 -19.25 7.03
CA SER A 164 -8.38 -20.60 6.73
C SER A 164 -6.92 -20.78 7.15
N SER A 165 -6.47 -22.03 7.26
CA SER A 165 -5.05 -22.35 7.53
C SER A 165 -4.10 -21.88 6.43
N ASP A 166 -4.60 -21.71 5.22
CA ASP A 166 -3.84 -21.25 4.07
C ASP A 166 -3.70 -19.73 4.05
N SER A 167 -4.61 -19.02 4.74
CA SER A 167 -4.55 -17.57 4.86
C SER A 167 -3.30 -17.12 5.61
N ARG A 168 -2.84 -15.93 5.30
CA ARG A 168 -1.72 -15.28 5.98
C ARG A 168 -2.19 -13.99 6.65
N ILE A 169 -1.54 -13.64 7.74
CA ILE A 169 -1.74 -12.35 8.40
C ILE A 169 -0.50 -11.48 8.19
N LEU A 170 -0.72 -10.25 7.78
CA LEU A 170 0.30 -9.21 7.70
C LEU A 170 0.16 -8.32 8.93
N ILE A 171 1.24 -8.21 9.68
CA ILE A 171 1.33 -7.43 10.93
C ILE A 171 2.48 -6.45 10.87
N ASN A 172 2.50 -5.48 11.78
CA ASN A 172 3.52 -4.41 11.81
C ASN A 172 3.63 -3.78 10.43
N ARG A 173 2.52 -3.26 9.93
CA ARG A 173 2.41 -2.79 8.55
C ARG A 173 2.91 -1.36 8.37
N ASN A 174 2.93 -0.56 9.41
CA ASN A 174 3.62 0.73 9.38
C ASN A 174 5.12 0.52 9.17
N ILE A 175 5.71 1.21 8.20
CA ILE A 175 7.11 1.01 7.80
C ILE A 175 8.07 1.35 8.93
N THR A 176 7.90 2.49 9.56
CA THR A 176 8.79 2.94 10.64
C THR A 176 8.73 2.00 11.83
N GLU A 177 7.53 1.61 12.27
CA GLU A 177 7.35 0.67 13.37
C GLU A 177 7.90 -0.73 13.03
N ARG A 178 7.73 -1.15 11.77
CA ARG A 178 8.26 -2.42 11.29
C ARG A 178 9.79 -2.46 11.36
N LEU A 179 10.46 -1.39 10.96
CA LEU A 179 11.91 -1.30 10.99
C LEU A 179 12.46 -1.30 12.43
N LYS A 180 11.82 -0.57 13.34
CA LYS A 180 12.17 -0.60 14.77
C LYS A 180 12.09 -2.00 15.39
N VAL A 181 11.14 -2.81 14.93
CA VAL A 181 11.03 -4.21 15.37
C VAL A 181 12.06 -5.11 14.70
N ALA A 182 12.35 -4.90 13.42
CA ALA A 182 13.26 -5.75 12.64
C ALA A 182 14.74 -5.51 12.99
N ALA A 183 15.13 -4.27 13.24
CA ALA A 183 16.51 -3.90 13.58
C ALA A 183 16.51 -2.78 14.65
N PRO A 184 16.20 -3.12 15.91
CA PRO A 184 16.04 -2.14 17.00
C PRO A 184 17.33 -1.44 17.43
N PHE A 185 18.46 -1.87 16.90
CA PHE A 185 19.78 -1.31 17.16
C PHE A 185 20.16 -0.15 16.23
N LEU A 186 19.31 0.16 15.24
CA LEU A 186 19.48 1.30 14.33
C LEU A 186 18.54 2.42 14.71
N SER A 187 18.97 3.65 14.48
CA SER A 187 18.12 4.83 14.47
C SER A 187 17.65 5.07 13.04
N TYR A 188 16.37 5.34 12.86
CA TYR A 188 15.76 5.54 11.56
C TYR A 188 15.28 6.97 11.42
N ASP A 189 15.43 7.53 10.22
CA ASP A 189 14.73 8.74 9.86
C ASP A 189 13.21 8.53 9.95
N ALA A 190 12.50 9.60 10.26
CA ALA A 190 11.05 9.59 10.36
C ALA A 190 10.34 9.75 9.00
N ASP A 191 11.10 9.91 7.93
CA ASP A 191 10.63 10.26 6.58
C ASP A 191 10.94 9.13 5.57
N PRO A 192 10.20 8.00 5.61
CA PRO A 192 10.31 6.95 4.62
C PRO A 192 9.71 7.39 3.28
N TYR A 193 10.40 7.16 2.19
CA TYR A 193 9.91 7.49 0.85
C TYR A 193 9.83 6.26 -0.07
N ILE A 194 8.93 6.33 -1.07
CA ILE A 194 8.69 5.21 -1.98
C ILE A 194 9.40 5.44 -3.31
N VAL A 195 9.99 4.37 -3.85
CA VAL A 195 10.67 4.38 -5.16
C VAL A 195 10.24 3.19 -6.02
N ILE A 196 10.41 3.32 -7.33
CA ILE A 196 10.27 2.22 -8.28
C ILE A 196 11.66 1.64 -8.52
N ASP A 197 11.83 0.36 -8.21
CA ASP A 197 13.07 -0.35 -8.51
C ASP A 197 13.16 -0.73 -10.00
N SER A 198 14.36 -1.10 -10.42
CA SER A 198 14.67 -1.48 -11.80
C SER A 198 13.84 -2.66 -12.33
N ASP A 199 13.33 -3.51 -11.46
CA ASP A 199 12.44 -4.62 -11.80
C ASP A 199 10.95 -4.22 -11.92
N GLY A 200 10.60 -2.96 -11.63
CA GLY A 200 9.24 -2.43 -11.64
C GLY A 200 8.44 -2.70 -10.34
N THR A 201 9.12 -3.08 -9.27
CA THR A 201 8.51 -3.20 -7.94
C THR A 201 8.60 -1.88 -7.17
N LEU A 202 7.63 -1.64 -6.29
CA LEU A 202 7.65 -0.51 -5.36
C LEU A 202 8.42 -0.89 -4.10
N LYS A 203 9.37 -0.04 -3.69
CA LYS A 203 10.17 -0.23 -2.48
C LYS A 203 10.14 1.01 -1.60
N TRP A 204 9.99 0.79 -0.31
CA TRP A 204 10.20 1.84 0.69
C TRP A 204 11.68 1.96 0.99
N VAL A 205 12.15 3.18 1.04
CA VAL A 205 13.52 3.55 1.44
C VAL A 205 13.44 4.34 2.72
N VAL A 206 14.30 4.02 3.67
CA VAL A 206 14.40 4.71 4.96
C VAL A 206 15.86 4.85 5.31
N ASP A 207 16.29 6.05 5.60
CA ASP A 207 17.65 6.29 6.04
C ASP A 207 17.84 5.78 7.48
N ALA A 208 18.99 5.15 7.73
CA ALA A 208 19.33 4.60 9.04
C ALA A 208 20.79 4.90 9.42
N TYR A 209 21.05 5.12 10.70
CA TYR A 209 22.37 5.46 11.27
C TYR A 209 22.56 4.85 12.66
#